data_f579dabfbc73633bcd0c62b2e9456f41
#
_entry.id   f579dabfbc73633bcd0c62b2e9456f41
#
_cell.length_a   1.000
_cell.length_b   1.000
_cell.length_c   1.000
_cell.angle_alpha   90.00
_cell.angle_beta   90.00
_cell.angle_gamma   90.00
#
_symmetry.space_group_name_H-M   'P 1'
#
loop_
_entity.id
_entity.type
_entity.pdbx_description
1 polymer ?
#
loop_
_entity_poly.entity_id
_entity_poly.type
_entity_poly.pdbx_seq_one_letter_code
_entity_poly.pdbx_strand_id
1 'polypeptide(L)'
;MARGGSSLTRVWSGLTFSCWCLTAPCPGAASFWFGGSYSWVCQPVDYSTQPEAQRALALAWWFYLSKFIDFFDSIFFILRCKWSHLSTLHVVHHATLPFFSWFGPKFAGGGNTTFGGMWNSLVHVAMYSYYFLSACGPG
;
A
#
# COMPACT_ATOMS: atom_id res chain seq x y z
N MET A 1 22.84 -20.03 9.50
CA MET A 1 22.58 -20.34 8.07
C MET A 1 21.10 -20.65 7.89
N ALA A 2 20.29 -19.68 7.51
CA ALA A 2 18.87 -19.90 7.23
C ALA A 2 18.71 -20.14 5.73
N ARG A 3 18.76 -21.41 5.36
CA ARG A 3 18.48 -21.86 4.01
C ARG A 3 17.02 -21.58 3.65
N GLY A 4 16.83 -20.97 2.53
CA GLY A 4 15.61 -20.93 1.74
C GLY A 4 14.36 -20.40 2.47
N GLY A 5 13.86 -19.25 2.07
CA GLY A 5 12.53 -18.85 2.50
C GLY A 5 11.56 -20.02 2.30
N SER A 6 10.87 -20.44 3.37
CA SER A 6 9.89 -21.53 3.24
C SER A 6 8.92 -21.20 2.11
N SER A 7 8.33 -22.21 1.49
CA SER A 7 7.32 -22.03 0.42
C SER A 7 6.22 -21.04 0.81
N LEU A 8 5.87 -20.98 2.10
CA LEU A 8 4.91 -20.02 2.66
C LEU A 8 5.34 -18.55 2.51
N THR A 9 6.64 -18.22 2.69
CA THR A 9 7.11 -16.83 2.50
C THR A 9 7.04 -16.41 1.04
N ARG A 10 7.36 -17.30 0.13
CA ARG A 10 7.26 -17.03 -1.32
C ARG A 10 5.82 -16.83 -1.74
N VAL A 11 4.93 -17.68 -1.26
CA VAL A 11 3.48 -17.56 -1.52
C VAL A 11 2.95 -16.26 -0.93
N TRP A 12 3.31 -15.93 0.31
CA TRP A 12 2.85 -14.69 0.95
C TRP A 12 3.38 -13.43 0.26
N SER A 13 4.67 -13.37 -0.02
CA SER A 13 5.26 -12.24 -0.76
C SER A 13 4.65 -12.11 -2.15
N GLY A 14 4.35 -13.22 -2.82
CA GLY A 14 3.66 -13.23 -4.10
C GLY A 14 2.21 -12.74 -4.01
N LEU A 15 1.47 -13.16 -2.98
CA LEU A 15 0.09 -12.74 -2.76
C LEU A 15 -0.01 -11.25 -2.40
N THR A 16 0.85 -10.78 -1.50
CA THR A 16 0.89 -9.35 -1.13
C THR A 16 1.31 -8.50 -2.32
N PHE A 17 2.34 -8.92 -3.06
CA PHE A 17 2.77 -8.25 -4.29
C PHE A 17 1.64 -8.21 -5.34
N SER A 18 0.98 -9.34 -5.59
CA SER A 18 -0.16 -9.40 -6.52
C SER A 18 -1.31 -8.53 -6.04
N CYS A 19 -1.63 -8.54 -4.76
CA CYS A 19 -2.67 -7.68 -4.18
C CYS A 19 -2.32 -6.20 -4.39
N TRP A 20 -1.09 -5.79 -4.12
CA TRP A 20 -0.63 -4.42 -4.33
C TRP A 20 -0.54 -4.02 -5.80
N CYS A 21 -0.19 -4.92 -6.70
CA CYS A 21 -0.11 -4.63 -8.14
C CYS A 21 -1.47 -4.67 -8.84
N LEU A 22 -2.37 -5.57 -8.44
CA LEU A 22 -3.64 -5.80 -9.14
C LEU A 22 -4.81 -5.00 -8.54
N THR A 23 -4.84 -4.84 -7.24
CA THR A 23 -5.87 -4.06 -6.53
C THR A 23 -5.37 -2.68 -6.14
N ALA A 24 -4.09 -2.39 -6.42
CA ALA A 24 -3.43 -1.23 -5.91
C ALA A 24 -4.12 0.07 -6.33
N PRO A 25 -4.33 0.95 -5.38
CA PRO A 25 -4.63 2.34 -5.67
C PRO A 25 -3.55 3.00 -6.54
N CYS A 26 -2.36 2.36 -6.68
CA CYS A 26 -1.23 2.92 -7.41
C CYS A 26 -1.52 3.18 -8.90
N PRO A 27 -1.94 2.22 -9.74
CA PRO A 27 -2.26 2.52 -11.14
C PRO A 27 -3.46 3.45 -11.28
N GLY A 28 -4.47 3.28 -10.44
CA GLY A 28 -5.66 4.12 -10.44
C GLY A 28 -5.35 5.56 -10.02
N ALA A 29 -4.60 5.75 -8.92
CA ALA A 29 -4.17 7.07 -8.49
C ALA A 29 -3.19 7.70 -9.48
N ALA A 30 -2.25 6.92 -10.02
CA ALA A 30 -1.31 7.38 -11.03
C ALA A 30 -2.03 7.91 -12.28
N SER A 31 -3.15 7.29 -12.69
CA SER A 31 -3.92 7.76 -13.86
C SER A 31 -4.47 9.18 -13.68
N PHE A 32 -4.83 9.60 -12.46
CA PHE A 32 -5.25 10.97 -12.18
C PHE A 32 -4.10 11.97 -12.28
N TRP A 33 -2.93 11.60 -11.76
CA TRP A 33 -1.76 12.49 -11.71
C TRP A 33 -1.02 12.58 -13.04
N PHE A 34 -0.80 11.45 -13.69
CA PHE A 34 -0.08 11.39 -14.96
C PHE A 34 -0.99 11.50 -16.19
N GLY A 35 -2.29 11.23 -16.03
CA GLY A 35 -3.29 11.41 -17.07
C GLY A 35 -3.75 12.86 -17.28
N GLY A 36 -3.24 13.80 -16.47
CA GLY A 36 -3.53 15.23 -16.59
C GLY A 36 -4.86 15.67 -15.99
N SER A 37 -5.58 14.79 -15.30
CA SER A 37 -6.85 15.15 -14.64
C SER A 37 -6.63 15.97 -13.37
N TYR A 38 -5.47 15.84 -12.72
CA TYR A 38 -5.15 16.49 -11.46
C TYR A 38 -4.03 17.52 -11.62
N SER A 39 -4.16 18.63 -10.88
CA SER A 39 -3.14 19.67 -10.81
C SER A 39 -2.02 19.29 -9.85
N TRP A 40 -0.77 19.41 -10.30
CA TRP A 40 0.42 19.15 -9.47
C TRP A 40 0.66 20.17 -8.36
N VAL A 41 0.06 21.34 -8.47
CA VAL A 41 0.26 22.45 -7.50
C VAL A 41 -0.78 22.36 -6.38
N CYS A 42 -2.04 22.25 -6.76
CA CYS A 42 -3.14 22.20 -5.80
C CYS A 42 -4.33 21.49 -6.45
N GLN A 43 -4.72 20.39 -5.85
CA GLN A 43 -5.89 19.62 -6.27
C GLN A 43 -6.91 19.59 -5.12
N PRO A 44 -8.01 20.35 -5.23
CA PRO A 44 -9.08 20.32 -4.24
C PRO A 44 -9.80 18.96 -4.25
N VAL A 45 -10.45 18.66 -3.15
CA VAL A 45 -11.33 17.48 -3.07
C VAL A 45 -12.61 17.78 -3.82
N ASP A 46 -12.98 16.89 -4.71
CA ASP A 46 -14.25 16.97 -5.44
C ASP A 46 -15.32 16.15 -4.72
N TYR A 47 -16.35 16.82 -4.21
CA TYR A 47 -17.49 16.20 -3.53
C TYR A 47 -18.69 15.96 -4.47
N SER A 48 -18.49 16.13 -5.76
CA SER A 48 -19.55 15.88 -6.75
C SER A 48 -19.84 14.38 -6.89
N THR A 49 -20.96 14.07 -7.55
CA THR A 49 -21.32 12.70 -7.91
C THR A 49 -20.72 12.26 -9.26
N GLN A 50 -19.76 13.02 -9.78
CA GLN A 50 -19.10 12.69 -11.04
C GLN A 50 -18.35 11.35 -10.93
N PRO A 51 -18.27 10.58 -12.02
CA PRO A 51 -17.65 9.25 -11.99
C PRO A 51 -16.16 9.31 -11.60
N GLU A 52 -15.47 10.40 -11.88
CA GLU A 52 -14.07 10.59 -11.49
C GLU A 52 -13.92 10.77 -9.96
N ALA A 53 -14.79 11.58 -9.34
CA ALA A 53 -14.81 11.77 -7.90
C ALA A 53 -15.14 10.45 -7.17
N GLN A 54 -16.09 9.68 -7.69
CA GLN A 54 -16.43 8.36 -7.13
C GLN A 54 -15.29 7.35 -7.28
N ARG A 55 -14.56 7.37 -8.40
CA ARG A 55 -13.35 6.53 -8.57
C ARG A 55 -12.27 6.91 -7.57
N ALA A 56 -12.02 8.21 -7.37
CA ALA A 56 -11.04 8.67 -6.39
C ALA A 56 -11.41 8.23 -4.97
N LEU A 57 -12.68 8.34 -4.59
CA LEU A 57 -13.19 7.85 -3.32
C LEU A 57 -13.03 6.34 -3.17
N ALA A 58 -13.38 5.56 -4.20
CA ALA A 58 -13.21 4.11 -4.20
C ALA A 58 -11.74 3.71 -4.03
N LEU A 59 -10.80 4.40 -4.69
CA LEU A 59 -9.37 4.18 -4.52
C LEU A 59 -8.89 4.50 -3.11
N ALA A 60 -9.42 5.57 -2.50
CA ALA A 60 -9.12 5.91 -1.10
C ALA A 60 -9.62 4.82 -0.13
N TRP A 61 -10.79 4.24 -0.39
CA TRP A 61 -11.31 3.10 0.37
C TRP A 61 -10.44 1.85 0.22
N TRP A 62 -10.04 1.50 -1.00
CA TRP A 62 -9.14 0.38 -1.24
C TRP A 62 -7.78 0.58 -0.59
N PHE A 63 -7.25 1.80 -0.65
CA PHE A 63 -6.02 2.16 0.06
C PHE A 63 -6.16 1.97 1.58
N TYR A 64 -7.27 2.43 2.16
CA TYR A 64 -7.55 2.23 3.57
C TYR A 64 -7.63 0.75 3.95
N LEU A 65 -8.36 -0.07 3.18
CA LEU A 65 -8.47 -1.50 3.43
C LEU A 65 -7.13 -2.22 3.31
N SER A 66 -6.28 -1.81 2.38
CA SER A 66 -4.94 -2.40 2.22
C SER A 66 -4.07 -2.23 3.47
N LYS A 67 -4.30 -1.18 4.27
CA LYS A 67 -3.56 -0.96 5.53
C LYS A 67 -3.83 -2.03 6.58
N PHE A 68 -4.98 -2.67 6.54
CA PHE A 68 -5.24 -3.83 7.41
C PHE A 68 -4.48 -5.07 6.93
N ILE A 69 -4.28 -5.21 5.62
CA ILE A 69 -3.48 -6.31 5.07
C ILE A 69 -2.01 -6.16 5.50
N ASP A 70 -1.50 -4.94 5.55
CA ASP A 70 -0.13 -4.64 6.00
C ASP A 70 0.12 -5.07 7.46
N PHE A 71 -0.91 -5.17 8.30
CA PHE A 71 -0.78 -5.73 9.65
C PHE A 71 -0.36 -7.20 9.66
N PHE A 72 -0.79 -7.96 8.66
CA PHE A 72 -0.42 -9.37 8.56
C PHE A 72 1.08 -9.55 8.36
N ASP A 73 1.77 -8.59 7.76
CA ASP A 73 3.23 -8.64 7.62
C ASP A 73 3.92 -8.66 9.00
N SER A 74 3.45 -7.80 9.91
CA SER A 74 3.98 -7.78 11.29
C SER A 74 3.74 -9.10 12.01
N ILE A 75 2.54 -9.68 11.86
CA ILE A 75 2.20 -10.99 12.42
C ILE A 75 3.12 -12.07 11.86
N PHE A 76 3.37 -12.05 10.55
CA PHE A 76 4.28 -13.00 9.90
C PHE A 76 5.72 -12.90 10.40
N PHE A 77 6.23 -11.68 10.59
CA PHE A 77 7.58 -11.48 11.14
C PHE A 77 7.69 -12.00 12.57
N ILE A 78 6.68 -11.80 13.41
CA ILE A 78 6.61 -12.33 14.78
C ILE A 78 6.58 -13.87 14.76
N LEU A 79 5.67 -14.47 13.98
CA LEU A 79 5.53 -15.92 13.88
C LEU A 79 6.80 -16.62 13.37
N ARG A 80 7.63 -15.91 12.61
CA ARG A 80 8.90 -16.42 12.10
C ARG A 80 10.11 -16.03 12.95
N CYS A 81 9.89 -15.41 14.10
CA CYS A 81 10.94 -14.94 15.00
C CYS A 81 11.99 -14.04 14.31
N LYS A 82 11.58 -13.30 13.28
CA LYS A 82 12.44 -12.37 12.54
C LYS A 82 12.38 -10.96 13.14
N TRP A 83 12.81 -10.82 14.36
CA TRP A 83 12.76 -9.58 15.14
C TRP A 83 13.54 -8.43 14.50
N SER A 84 14.56 -8.71 13.70
CA SER A 84 15.35 -7.69 13.00
C SER A 84 14.57 -6.87 11.97
N HIS A 85 13.44 -7.40 11.49
CA HIS A 85 12.55 -6.69 10.56
C HIS A 85 11.48 -5.86 11.27
N LEU A 86 11.26 -6.09 12.57
CA LEU A 86 10.32 -5.35 13.41
C LEU A 86 11.03 -4.14 14.04
N SER A 87 11.40 -3.15 13.22
CA SER A 87 11.91 -1.89 13.73
C SER A 87 10.79 -1.10 14.42
N THR A 88 11.17 -0.22 15.37
CA THR A 88 10.20 0.70 16.00
C THR A 88 9.44 1.52 14.97
N LEU A 89 10.14 1.96 13.91
CA LEU A 89 9.51 2.68 12.81
C LEU A 89 8.44 1.83 12.11
N HIS A 90 8.71 0.56 11.83
CA HIS A 90 7.75 -0.36 11.22
C HIS A 90 6.49 -0.51 12.08
N VAL A 91 6.65 -0.78 13.38
CA VAL A 91 5.53 -0.98 14.30
C VAL A 91 4.68 0.30 14.43
N VAL A 92 5.32 1.44 14.67
CA VAL A 92 4.61 2.73 14.82
C VAL A 92 3.91 3.10 13.52
N HIS A 93 4.58 2.97 12.38
CA HIS A 93 4.01 3.26 11.07
C HIS A 93 2.76 2.42 10.81
N HIS A 94 2.86 1.10 10.92
CA HIS A 94 1.72 0.20 10.64
C HIS A 94 0.59 0.31 11.67
N ALA A 95 0.87 0.71 12.91
CA ALA A 95 -0.16 0.96 13.91
C ALA A 95 -0.92 2.27 13.66
N THR A 96 -0.22 3.32 13.21
CA THR A 96 -0.82 4.65 13.05
C THR A 96 -1.46 4.86 11.66
N LEU A 97 -0.91 4.24 10.61
CA LEU A 97 -1.42 4.43 9.24
C LEU A 97 -2.89 4.06 9.06
N PRO A 98 -3.42 2.93 9.57
CA PRO A 98 -4.84 2.63 9.42
C PRO A 98 -5.73 3.69 10.07
N PHE A 99 -5.30 4.24 11.20
CA PHE A 99 -6.03 5.31 11.87
C PHE A 99 -6.07 6.57 11.01
N PHE A 100 -4.92 7.03 10.52
CA PHE A 100 -4.86 8.25 9.70
C PHE A 100 -5.45 8.05 8.30
N SER A 101 -5.26 6.90 7.69
CA SER A 101 -5.80 6.61 6.36
C SER A 101 -7.32 6.53 6.32
N TRP A 102 -7.99 6.33 7.45
CA TRP A 102 -9.46 6.38 7.56
C TRP A 102 -10.02 7.79 7.30
N PHE A 103 -9.27 8.84 7.67
CA PHE A 103 -9.70 10.21 7.41
C PHE A 103 -9.79 10.54 5.91
N GLY A 104 -8.94 9.90 5.08
CA GLY A 104 -8.98 10.06 3.63
C GLY A 104 -10.36 9.77 3.05
N PRO A 105 -10.83 8.52 3.04
CA PRO A 105 -12.13 8.19 2.46
C PRO A 105 -13.31 8.89 3.16
N LYS A 106 -13.19 9.22 4.43
CA LYS A 106 -14.30 9.84 5.17
C LYS A 106 -14.45 11.33 4.88
N PHE A 107 -13.35 12.08 4.79
CA PHE A 107 -13.39 13.54 4.71
C PHE A 107 -12.73 14.13 3.48
N ALA A 108 -11.85 13.40 2.84
CA ALA A 108 -11.03 13.89 1.73
C ALA A 108 -10.75 12.77 0.71
N GLY A 109 -11.82 12.11 0.26
CA GLY A 109 -11.74 11.00 -0.69
C GLY A 109 -11.36 11.47 -2.09
N GLY A 110 -10.16 12.03 -2.26
CA GLY A 110 -9.69 12.59 -3.52
C GLY A 110 -8.65 13.69 -3.29
N GLY A 111 -8.41 14.50 -4.30
CA GLY A 111 -7.50 15.65 -4.21
C GLY A 111 -6.05 15.23 -3.87
N ASN A 112 -5.34 16.12 -3.18
CA ASN A 112 -3.92 15.91 -2.83
C ASN A 112 -3.65 14.70 -1.93
N THR A 113 -4.65 14.19 -1.20
CA THR A 113 -4.48 13.00 -0.35
C THR A 113 -4.17 11.74 -1.16
N THR A 114 -4.64 11.68 -2.42
CA THR A 114 -4.35 10.58 -3.34
C THR A 114 -2.87 10.50 -3.72
N PHE A 115 -2.16 11.62 -3.71
CA PHE A 115 -0.71 11.66 -3.99
C PHE A 115 0.07 10.90 -2.91
N GLY A 116 -0.22 11.16 -1.64
CA GLY A 116 0.40 10.45 -0.53
C GLY A 116 0.13 8.94 -0.58
N GLY A 117 -1.12 8.56 -0.90
CA GLY A 117 -1.50 7.17 -1.11
C GLY A 117 -0.75 6.51 -2.27
N MET A 118 -0.64 7.19 -3.40
CA MET A 118 0.11 6.74 -4.57
C MET A 118 1.59 6.50 -4.23
N TRP A 119 2.23 7.47 -3.57
CA TRP A 119 3.64 7.37 -3.20
C TRP A 119 3.91 6.24 -2.21
N ASN A 120 3.07 6.10 -1.19
CA ASN A 120 3.14 4.99 -0.24
C ASN A 120 3.01 3.64 -0.95
N SER A 121 2.06 3.52 -1.88
CA SER A 121 1.86 2.29 -2.66
C SER A 121 3.07 1.96 -3.53
N LEU A 122 3.71 2.95 -4.15
CA LEU A 122 4.92 2.76 -4.95
C LEU A 122 6.07 2.20 -4.11
N VAL A 123 6.26 2.74 -2.90
CA VAL A 123 7.27 2.24 -1.96
C VAL A 123 6.99 0.79 -1.58
N HIS A 124 5.73 0.44 -1.30
CA HIS A 124 5.34 -0.94 -1.00
C HIS A 124 5.59 -1.89 -2.18
N VAL A 125 5.27 -1.48 -3.41
CA VAL A 125 5.57 -2.27 -4.62
C VAL A 125 7.07 -2.55 -4.72
N ALA A 126 7.92 -1.55 -4.53
CA ALA A 126 9.37 -1.72 -4.57
C ALA A 126 9.86 -2.66 -3.46
N MET A 127 9.36 -2.50 -2.23
CA MET A 127 9.72 -3.31 -1.07
C MET A 127 9.31 -4.78 -1.26
N TYR A 128 8.07 -5.04 -1.67
CA TYR A 128 7.60 -6.41 -1.87
C TYR A 128 8.25 -7.06 -3.09
N SER A 129 8.59 -6.31 -4.14
CA SER A 129 9.39 -6.81 -5.26
C SER A 129 10.76 -7.30 -4.79
N TYR A 130 11.42 -6.50 -3.96
CA TYR A 130 12.70 -6.89 -3.36
C TYR A 130 12.57 -8.16 -2.51
N TYR A 131 11.56 -8.25 -1.65
CA TYR A 131 11.34 -9.44 -0.83
C TYR A 131 11.02 -10.67 -1.67
N PHE A 132 10.24 -10.52 -2.71
CA PHE A 132 9.92 -11.61 -3.63
C PHE A 132 11.17 -12.12 -4.36
N LEU A 133 11.96 -11.21 -4.95
CA LEU A 133 13.20 -11.56 -5.63
C LEU A 133 14.22 -12.21 -4.68
N SER A 134 14.35 -11.67 -3.48
CA SER A 134 15.20 -12.25 -2.43
C SER A 134 14.76 -13.65 -2.01
N ALA A 135 13.46 -13.92 -2.03
CA ALA A 135 12.93 -15.25 -1.74
C ALA A 135 13.10 -16.26 -2.89
N CYS A 136 13.21 -15.76 -4.14
CA CYS A 136 13.43 -16.58 -5.33
C CYS A 136 14.91 -16.74 -5.69
N GLY A 137 15.82 -16.00 -5.04
CA GLY A 137 17.27 -16.07 -5.28
C GLY A 137 17.87 -17.44 -4.97
N PRO A 138 19.05 -17.74 -5.52
CA PRO A 138 19.74 -19.00 -5.26
C PRO A 138 20.00 -19.14 -3.77
N GLY A 139 19.55 -20.28 -3.21
CA GLY A 139 19.77 -20.67 -1.84
C GLY A 139 21.23 -21.07 -1.55
#